data_d845b25c8cac7ad53246e3b5cad83374
#
_entry.id   d845b25c8cac7ad53246e3b5cad83374
#
_cell.length_a   1.000
_cell.length_b   1.000
_cell.length_c   1.000
_cell.angle_alpha   90.00
_cell.angle_beta   90.00
_cell.angle_gamma   90.00
#
_symmetry.space_group_name_H-M   'P 1'
#
loop_
_entity.id
_entity.type
_entity.pdbx_description
1 polymer ?
#
loop_
_entity_poly.entity_id
_entity_poly.type
_entity_poly.pdbx_seq_one_letter_code
_entity_poly.pdbx_strand_id
1 'polypeptide(L)'
;LRLIYSPSLCAAPMYIAIENGYFEDEGLDIEQVTVDAAHVSEAIGADQVDVGMGLIGKMLQPLENGLPIKFTTGIHTGCTKLLVPGDSDIKSIADLKGKKIGVPGLADAATVVSKRSLSAAGIGVTDQNMEVEFSVYSRNDLAQALQNGAVDAIALGDPAASIAAEQYGLTALIDTATDPEYKDEYCCAAFVTSKLAEENPKAAAAFTRAVQKASQWVQDNPDETAKIITEKQYISGDADFCAEILKTYNYKPSVQGGYDALKQNAEELT
;
A
#
# COMPACT_ATOMS: atom_id res chain seq x y z
N LEU A 1 1.64 8.40 21.61
CA LEU A 1 1.66 8.78 20.19
C LEU A 1 0.36 8.36 19.52
N ARG A 2 -0.19 9.22 18.68
CA ARG A 2 -1.40 8.95 17.89
C ARG A 2 -1.00 8.24 16.61
N LEU A 3 -1.33 6.95 16.53
CA LEU A 3 -1.03 6.07 15.39
C LEU A 3 -2.25 5.97 14.47
N ILE A 4 -2.07 6.21 13.19
CA ILE A 4 -3.11 5.97 12.19
C ILE A 4 -3.52 4.49 12.18
N TYR A 5 -4.82 4.26 12.35
CA TYR A 5 -5.44 2.97 12.13
C TYR A 5 -6.23 2.98 10.82
N SER A 6 -5.87 2.07 9.92
CA SER A 6 -6.59 1.82 8.67
C SER A 6 -6.51 0.32 8.35
N PRO A 7 -7.65 -0.41 8.27
CA PRO A 7 -7.65 -1.85 8.03
C PRO A 7 -6.92 -2.23 6.74
N SER A 8 -5.77 -2.92 6.89
CA SER A 8 -4.94 -3.34 5.75
C SER A 8 -3.94 -4.40 6.16
N LEU A 9 -3.65 -5.38 5.31
CA LEU A 9 -2.54 -6.32 5.49
C LEU A 9 -1.18 -5.61 5.52
N CYS A 10 -1.04 -4.53 4.74
CA CYS A 10 0.18 -3.70 4.76
C CYS A 10 0.50 -3.15 6.16
N ALA A 11 -0.53 -2.89 6.97
CA ALA A 11 -0.39 -2.35 8.33
C ALA A 11 -0.12 -3.44 9.39
N ALA A 12 -0.02 -4.70 9.02
CA ALA A 12 0.24 -5.80 9.95
C ALA A 12 1.38 -5.51 10.95
N PRO A 13 2.53 -4.92 10.56
CA PRO A 13 3.57 -4.57 11.52
C PRO A 13 3.13 -3.59 12.61
N MET A 14 2.19 -2.68 12.33
CA MET A 14 1.67 -1.76 13.34
C MET A 14 0.84 -2.51 14.39
N TYR A 15 -0.02 -3.43 13.94
CA TYR A 15 -0.85 -4.24 14.83
C TYR A 15 -0.01 -5.20 15.66
N ILE A 16 0.96 -5.86 15.04
CA ILE A 16 1.88 -6.75 15.74
C ILE A 16 2.75 -5.97 16.76
N ALA A 17 3.15 -4.75 16.43
CA ALA A 17 3.88 -3.92 17.41
C ALA A 17 3.03 -3.59 18.66
N ILE A 18 1.71 -3.43 18.49
CA ILE A 18 0.78 -3.26 19.59
C ILE A 18 0.60 -4.58 20.37
N GLU A 19 0.21 -5.65 19.69
CA GLU A 19 -0.17 -6.91 20.33
C GLU A 19 1.01 -7.62 21.01
N ASN A 20 2.22 -7.47 20.47
CA ASN A 20 3.45 -8.03 21.06
C ASN A 20 4.15 -7.06 22.03
N GLY A 21 3.56 -5.88 22.32
CA GLY A 21 4.12 -4.92 23.26
C GLY A 21 5.40 -4.22 22.80
N TYR A 22 5.71 -4.21 21.50
CA TYR A 22 6.98 -3.63 21.03
C TYR A 22 7.04 -2.10 21.17
N PHE A 23 5.90 -1.42 21.12
CA PHE A 23 5.82 0.00 21.43
C PHE A 23 6.05 0.26 22.92
N GLU A 24 5.47 -0.56 23.79
CA GLU A 24 5.65 -0.49 25.25
C GLU A 24 7.11 -0.77 25.65
N ASP A 25 7.77 -1.75 25.02
CA ASP A 25 9.19 -2.05 25.20
C ASP A 25 10.09 -0.84 24.91
N GLU A 26 9.68 0.01 23.99
CA GLU A 26 10.36 1.25 23.60
C GLU A 26 9.89 2.47 24.45
N GLY A 27 9.03 2.26 25.42
CA GLY A 27 8.48 3.30 26.30
C GLY A 27 7.47 4.22 25.63
N LEU A 28 6.79 3.72 24.61
CA LEU A 28 5.76 4.47 23.86
C LEU A 28 4.37 4.01 24.28
N ASP A 29 3.51 4.99 24.59
CA ASP A 29 2.07 4.80 24.74
C ASP A 29 1.40 5.16 23.42
N ILE A 30 0.61 4.23 22.85
CA ILE A 30 -0.01 4.34 21.52
C ILE A 30 -1.52 4.46 21.64
N GLU A 31 -2.04 5.54 21.07
CA GLU A 31 -3.45 5.75 20.84
C GLU A 31 -3.75 5.52 19.35
N GLN A 32 -4.65 4.57 19.03
CA GLN A 32 -5.07 4.34 17.66
C GLN A 32 -6.12 5.36 17.24
N VAL A 33 -5.86 6.06 16.13
CA VAL A 33 -6.77 7.04 15.54
C VAL A 33 -7.29 6.49 14.21
N THR A 34 -8.59 6.22 14.15
CA THR A 34 -9.22 5.78 12.90
C THR A 34 -9.28 6.91 11.91
N VAL A 35 -8.64 6.73 10.76
CA VAL A 35 -8.63 7.68 9.66
C VAL A 35 -9.03 6.96 8.38
N ASP A 36 -9.99 7.54 7.64
CA ASP A 36 -10.30 7.04 6.31
C ASP A 36 -9.07 7.15 5.40
N ALA A 37 -8.79 6.09 4.65
CA ALA A 37 -7.62 6.02 3.76
C ALA A 37 -7.55 7.17 2.74
N ALA A 38 -8.70 7.77 2.38
CA ALA A 38 -8.76 8.93 1.49
C ALA A 38 -8.36 10.25 2.18
N HIS A 39 -8.42 10.33 3.52
CA HIS A 39 -8.23 11.56 4.30
C HIS A 39 -6.99 11.54 5.20
N VAL A 40 -6.04 10.67 4.92
CA VAL A 40 -4.80 10.55 5.72
C VAL A 40 -3.99 11.84 5.68
N SER A 41 -3.85 12.48 4.53
CA SER A 41 -3.08 13.72 4.38
C SER A 41 -3.71 14.89 5.14
N GLU A 42 -5.03 14.98 5.14
CA GLU A 42 -5.79 15.98 5.89
C GLU A 42 -5.65 15.78 7.40
N ALA A 43 -5.72 14.52 7.89
CA ALA A 43 -5.54 14.21 9.30
C ALA A 43 -4.13 14.56 9.80
N ILE A 44 -3.10 14.31 8.97
CA ILE A 44 -1.71 14.72 9.25
C ILE A 44 -1.61 16.26 9.29
N GLY A 45 -2.12 16.94 8.27
CA GLY A 45 -2.11 18.40 8.18
C GLY A 45 -2.87 19.10 9.32
N ALA A 46 -3.90 18.46 9.84
CA ALA A 46 -4.70 18.94 10.99
C ALA A 46 -4.11 18.57 12.37
N ASP A 47 -2.90 18.01 12.43
CA ASP A 47 -2.24 17.57 13.67
C ASP A 47 -3.09 16.57 14.49
N GLN A 48 -3.81 15.67 13.79
CA GLN A 48 -4.63 14.64 14.45
C GLN A 48 -3.85 13.36 14.73
N VAL A 49 -2.72 13.15 14.07
CA VAL A 49 -1.90 11.95 14.13
C VAL A 49 -0.41 12.31 14.22
N ASP A 50 0.38 11.44 14.82
CA ASP A 50 1.81 11.64 15.03
C ASP A 50 2.65 10.69 14.17
N VAL A 51 2.18 9.45 14.00
CA VAL A 51 2.91 8.36 13.36
C VAL A 51 1.97 7.48 12.53
N GLY A 52 2.54 6.77 11.58
CA GLY A 52 1.78 5.82 10.78
C GLY A 52 2.64 5.15 9.72
N MET A 53 1.95 4.57 8.76
CA MET A 53 2.55 4.10 7.52
C MET A 53 1.79 4.66 6.31
N GLY A 54 2.44 4.72 5.18
CA GLY A 54 1.84 5.14 3.93
C GLY A 54 2.40 4.39 2.73
N LEU A 55 1.56 4.25 1.72
CA LEU A 55 1.98 3.84 0.39
C LEU A 55 2.84 4.95 -0.22
N ILE A 56 4.10 4.65 -0.53
CA ILE A 56 5.09 5.64 -0.99
C ILE A 56 4.55 6.43 -2.18
N GLY A 57 4.09 5.75 -3.23
CA GLY A 57 3.58 6.42 -4.43
C GLY A 57 2.39 7.37 -4.16
N LYS A 58 1.50 7.00 -3.22
CA LYS A 58 0.36 7.84 -2.83
C LYS A 58 0.76 9.11 -2.08
N MET A 59 1.88 9.06 -1.35
CA MET A 59 2.34 10.16 -0.51
C MET A 59 3.18 11.21 -1.27
N LEU A 60 3.63 10.92 -2.50
CA LEU A 60 4.53 11.81 -3.26
C LEU A 60 3.91 13.17 -3.53
N GLN A 61 2.71 13.22 -4.11
CA GLN A 61 2.03 14.48 -4.41
C GLN A 61 1.73 15.30 -3.13
N PRO A 62 1.21 14.71 -2.03
CA PRO A 62 1.09 15.40 -0.75
C PRO A 62 2.43 15.93 -0.21
N LEU A 63 3.53 15.16 -0.32
CA LEU A 63 4.87 15.60 0.11
C LEU A 63 5.37 16.80 -0.70
N GLU A 64 5.20 16.78 -2.03
CA GLU A 64 5.51 17.91 -2.89
C GLU A 64 4.71 19.17 -2.49
N ASN A 65 3.47 18.98 -2.08
CA ASN A 65 2.59 20.04 -1.57
C ASN A 65 2.86 20.41 -0.10
N GLY A 66 3.93 19.88 0.50
CA GLY A 66 4.38 20.27 1.83
C GLY A 66 3.75 19.47 2.98
N LEU A 67 3.26 18.25 2.75
CA LEU A 67 2.80 17.38 3.83
C LEU A 67 3.90 17.19 4.87
N PRO A 68 3.67 17.54 6.17
CA PRO A 68 4.72 17.61 7.18
C PRO A 68 5.04 16.24 7.79
N ILE A 69 5.57 15.33 6.99
CA ILE A 69 6.05 14.01 7.45
C ILE A 69 7.49 13.74 7.05
N LYS A 70 8.09 12.75 7.71
CA LYS A 70 9.38 12.15 7.36
C LYS A 70 9.21 10.65 7.34
N PHE A 71 9.50 10.00 6.21
CA PHE A 71 9.60 8.56 6.16
C PHE A 71 10.82 8.09 6.96
N THR A 72 10.67 7.00 7.69
CA THR A 72 11.71 6.50 8.60
C THR A 72 12.26 5.15 8.19
N THR A 73 11.44 4.27 7.63
CA THR A 73 11.87 2.95 7.14
C THR A 73 10.86 2.39 6.13
N GLY A 74 11.34 1.73 5.08
CA GLY A 74 10.52 0.83 4.28
C GLY A 74 10.05 -0.34 5.14
N ILE A 75 8.80 -0.75 4.96
CA ILE A 75 8.13 -1.78 5.77
C ILE A 75 8.06 -3.09 4.99
N HIS A 76 7.53 -3.06 3.78
CA HIS A 76 7.37 -4.24 2.94
C HIS A 76 7.33 -3.89 1.44
N THR A 77 7.54 -4.92 0.63
CA THR A 77 7.34 -4.91 -0.82
C THR A 77 6.04 -5.63 -1.19
N GLY A 78 5.54 -5.42 -2.41
CA GLY A 78 4.31 -6.07 -2.89
C GLY A 78 3.05 -5.48 -2.24
N CYS A 79 1.92 -5.60 -2.81
CA CYS A 79 0.57 -5.33 -2.29
C CYS A 79 -0.40 -4.82 -3.36
N THR A 80 0.04 -4.64 -4.58
CA THR A 80 -0.79 -4.04 -5.64
C THR A 80 -0.84 -4.96 -6.84
N LYS A 81 -2.02 -5.11 -7.42
CA LYS A 81 -2.23 -5.89 -8.64
C LYS A 81 -3.01 -5.09 -9.68
N LEU A 82 -2.69 -5.31 -10.95
CA LEU A 82 -3.49 -4.92 -12.11
C LEU A 82 -4.06 -6.18 -12.73
N LEU A 83 -5.38 -6.31 -12.71
CA LEU A 83 -6.11 -7.54 -13.00
C LEU A 83 -7.00 -7.37 -14.22
N VAL A 84 -7.11 -8.43 -15.02
CA VAL A 84 -8.01 -8.55 -16.16
C VAL A 84 -8.81 -9.86 -16.06
N PRO A 85 -9.96 -10.01 -16.75
CA PRO A 85 -10.64 -11.29 -16.83
C PRO A 85 -9.71 -12.38 -17.37
N GLY A 86 -9.73 -13.59 -16.79
CA GLY A 86 -8.81 -14.66 -17.17
C GLY A 86 -8.97 -15.12 -18.63
N ASP A 87 -10.16 -14.99 -19.20
CA ASP A 87 -10.52 -15.28 -20.58
C ASP A 87 -10.40 -14.06 -21.54
N SER A 88 -9.97 -12.89 -21.04
CA SER A 88 -9.77 -11.68 -21.83
C SER A 88 -8.69 -11.87 -22.90
N ASP A 89 -8.84 -11.15 -24.00
CA ASP A 89 -7.79 -11.01 -25.03
C ASP A 89 -6.63 -10.10 -24.59
N ILE A 90 -6.76 -9.39 -23.47
CA ILE A 90 -5.72 -8.56 -22.87
C ILE A 90 -4.72 -9.49 -22.15
N LYS A 91 -3.51 -9.62 -22.68
CA LYS A 91 -2.47 -10.52 -22.16
C LYS A 91 -1.19 -9.79 -21.73
N SER A 92 -1.10 -8.50 -22.02
CA SER A 92 0.07 -7.66 -21.70
C SER A 92 -0.36 -6.23 -21.37
N ILE A 93 0.55 -5.46 -20.79
CA ILE A 93 0.33 -4.03 -20.53
C ILE A 93 0.09 -3.27 -21.84
N ALA A 94 0.74 -3.66 -22.95
CA ALA A 94 0.56 -3.01 -24.25
C ALA A 94 -0.88 -3.13 -24.78
N ASP A 95 -1.61 -4.18 -24.44
CA ASP A 95 -3.00 -4.41 -24.86
C ASP A 95 -4.01 -3.48 -24.14
N LEU A 96 -3.55 -2.76 -23.12
CA LEU A 96 -4.37 -1.80 -22.37
C LEU A 96 -4.52 -0.45 -23.09
N LYS A 97 -3.81 -0.22 -24.19
CA LYS A 97 -3.97 1.00 -24.98
C LYS A 97 -5.42 1.16 -25.46
N GLY A 98 -6.02 2.32 -25.16
CA GLY A 98 -7.42 2.61 -25.48
C GLY A 98 -8.45 1.94 -24.57
N LYS A 99 -8.00 1.25 -23.49
CA LYS A 99 -8.86 0.53 -22.55
C LYS A 99 -9.22 1.36 -21.34
N LYS A 100 -10.25 0.90 -20.62
CA LYS A 100 -10.72 1.50 -19.36
C LYS A 100 -10.17 0.69 -18.17
N ILE A 101 -9.53 1.38 -17.23
CA ILE A 101 -8.96 0.79 -16.03
C ILE A 101 -9.71 1.34 -14.82
N GLY A 102 -10.39 0.45 -14.10
CA GLY A 102 -11.04 0.79 -12.83
C GLY A 102 -10.01 0.92 -11.71
N VAL A 103 -10.09 1.99 -10.92
CA VAL A 103 -9.17 2.29 -9.83
C VAL A 103 -9.90 2.83 -8.60
N PRO A 104 -9.35 2.69 -7.37
CA PRO A 104 -9.96 3.25 -6.16
C PRO A 104 -9.93 4.78 -6.11
N GLY A 105 -9.00 5.41 -6.83
CA GLY A 105 -8.83 6.85 -6.90
C GLY A 105 -7.66 7.21 -7.82
N LEU A 106 -7.69 8.40 -8.43
CA LEU A 106 -6.66 8.82 -9.39
C LEU A 106 -5.28 9.00 -8.77
N ALA A 107 -5.22 9.28 -7.46
CA ALA A 107 -4.00 9.37 -6.67
C ALA A 107 -3.72 8.10 -5.82
N ASP A 108 -4.46 7.00 -6.06
CA ASP A 108 -4.22 5.73 -5.35
C ASP A 108 -2.92 5.07 -5.84
N ALA A 109 -2.24 4.33 -4.96
CA ALA A 109 -1.00 3.64 -5.32
C ALA A 109 -1.17 2.66 -6.49
N ALA A 110 -2.33 2.01 -6.60
CA ALA A 110 -2.62 1.12 -7.73
C ALA A 110 -2.68 1.87 -9.06
N THR A 111 -3.20 3.11 -9.06
CA THR A 111 -3.20 3.98 -10.23
C THR A 111 -1.78 4.41 -10.59
N VAL A 112 -0.96 4.73 -9.58
CA VAL A 112 0.45 5.10 -9.77
C VAL A 112 1.23 3.95 -10.40
N VAL A 113 1.13 2.72 -9.84
CA VAL A 113 1.77 1.52 -10.40
C VAL A 113 1.29 1.26 -11.84
N SER A 114 -0.01 1.38 -12.10
CA SER A 114 -0.55 1.22 -13.45
C SER A 114 0.02 2.24 -14.42
N LYS A 115 0.09 3.51 -14.05
CA LYS A 115 0.67 4.58 -14.87
C LYS A 115 2.15 4.34 -15.18
N ARG A 116 2.93 3.91 -14.18
CA ARG A 116 4.35 3.56 -14.36
C ARG A 116 4.51 2.45 -15.40
N SER A 117 3.77 1.36 -15.25
CA SER A 117 3.83 0.22 -16.18
C SER A 117 3.36 0.57 -17.59
N LEU A 118 2.30 1.37 -17.71
CA LEU A 118 1.80 1.86 -19.01
C LEU A 118 2.83 2.76 -19.69
N SER A 119 3.44 3.69 -18.93
CA SER A 119 4.50 4.57 -19.43
C SER A 119 5.71 3.77 -19.92
N ALA A 120 6.15 2.77 -19.15
CA ALA A 120 7.24 1.87 -19.54
C ALA A 120 6.93 1.07 -20.82
N ALA A 121 5.64 0.76 -21.05
CA ALA A 121 5.17 0.13 -22.30
C ALA A 121 4.95 1.14 -23.45
N GLY A 122 5.29 2.42 -23.27
CA GLY A 122 5.13 3.47 -24.27
C GLY A 122 3.71 3.96 -24.46
N ILE A 123 2.82 3.73 -23.50
CA ILE A 123 1.43 4.21 -23.50
C ILE A 123 1.36 5.52 -22.73
N GLY A 124 0.77 6.55 -23.32
CA GLY A 124 0.62 7.86 -22.72
C GLY A 124 -0.28 7.85 -21.49
N VAL A 125 0.19 8.48 -20.39
CA VAL A 125 -0.50 8.54 -19.09
C VAL A 125 -0.55 9.94 -18.49
N THR A 126 -0.13 10.96 -19.26
CA THR A 126 -0.17 12.37 -18.87
C THR A 126 -1.45 13.04 -19.34
N ASP A 127 -1.86 14.14 -18.72
CA ASP A 127 -3.07 14.88 -19.08
C ASP A 127 -3.06 15.35 -20.56
N GLN A 128 -1.87 15.62 -21.13
CA GLN A 128 -1.73 16.02 -22.54
C GLN A 128 -1.74 14.84 -23.50
N ASN A 129 -1.42 13.64 -23.02
CA ASN A 129 -1.34 12.42 -23.82
C ASN A 129 -1.82 11.23 -23.00
N MET A 130 -3.12 11.15 -22.77
CA MET A 130 -3.76 10.03 -22.07
C MET A 130 -4.30 9.03 -23.09
N GLU A 131 -3.73 7.83 -23.14
CA GLU A 131 -4.11 6.77 -24.08
C GLU A 131 -4.87 5.61 -23.40
N VAL A 132 -5.26 5.79 -22.15
CA VAL A 132 -6.14 4.90 -21.38
C VAL A 132 -7.16 5.75 -20.63
N GLU A 133 -8.28 5.17 -20.19
CA GLU A 133 -9.25 5.85 -19.35
C GLU A 133 -9.19 5.27 -17.93
N PHE A 134 -8.92 6.11 -16.92
CA PHE A 134 -9.03 5.70 -15.51
C PHE A 134 -10.43 6.06 -14.98
N SER A 135 -11.17 5.05 -14.52
CA SER A 135 -12.52 5.20 -13.96
C SER A 135 -12.51 4.88 -12.47
N VAL A 136 -12.98 5.82 -11.65
CA VAL A 136 -12.95 5.68 -10.18
C VAL A 136 -14.18 4.95 -9.68
N TYR A 137 -13.96 3.89 -8.88
CA TYR A 137 -14.98 3.13 -8.19
C TYR A 137 -14.56 2.90 -6.73
N SER A 138 -15.51 2.62 -5.84
CA SER A 138 -15.14 2.12 -4.52
C SER A 138 -14.38 0.79 -4.65
N ARG A 139 -13.49 0.47 -3.69
CA ARG A 139 -12.73 -0.78 -3.73
C ARG A 139 -13.62 -2.03 -3.85
N ASN A 140 -14.79 -1.99 -3.21
CA ASN A 140 -15.74 -3.09 -3.19
C ASN A 140 -16.49 -3.25 -4.52
N ASP A 141 -16.62 -2.18 -5.32
CA ASP A 141 -17.37 -2.17 -6.56
C ASP A 141 -16.50 -2.48 -7.80
N LEU A 142 -15.15 -2.42 -7.66
CA LEU A 142 -14.22 -2.59 -8.79
C LEU A 142 -14.39 -3.94 -9.49
N ALA A 143 -14.44 -5.05 -8.74
CA ALA A 143 -14.61 -6.37 -9.31
C ALA A 143 -15.96 -6.50 -10.05
N GLN A 144 -17.02 -5.92 -9.50
CA GLN A 144 -18.35 -5.92 -10.14
C GLN A 144 -18.37 -5.04 -11.40
N ALA A 145 -17.67 -3.88 -11.40
CA ALA A 145 -17.54 -3.04 -12.59
C ALA A 145 -16.83 -3.77 -13.73
N LEU A 146 -15.77 -4.54 -13.41
CA LEU A 146 -15.07 -5.39 -14.37
C LEU A 146 -15.99 -6.49 -14.93
N GLN A 147 -16.71 -7.21 -14.06
CA GLN A 147 -17.63 -8.27 -14.47
C GLN A 147 -18.77 -7.75 -15.36
N ASN A 148 -19.23 -6.55 -15.14
CA ASN A 148 -20.28 -5.91 -15.93
C ASN A 148 -19.75 -5.29 -17.25
N GLY A 149 -18.43 -5.36 -17.52
CA GLY A 149 -17.82 -4.75 -18.70
C GLY A 149 -17.81 -3.23 -18.68
N ALA A 150 -17.97 -2.60 -17.52
CA ALA A 150 -17.88 -1.15 -17.36
C ALA A 150 -16.40 -0.68 -17.47
N VAL A 151 -15.47 -1.55 -17.13
CA VAL A 151 -14.02 -1.39 -17.30
C VAL A 151 -13.43 -2.68 -17.86
N ASP A 152 -12.26 -2.56 -18.50
CA ASP A 152 -11.54 -3.68 -19.14
C ASP A 152 -10.50 -4.32 -18.18
N ALA A 153 -10.03 -3.55 -17.21
CA ALA A 153 -9.08 -3.96 -16.18
C ALA A 153 -9.39 -3.25 -14.87
N ILE A 154 -8.89 -3.79 -13.76
CA ILE A 154 -8.95 -3.14 -12.44
C ILE A 154 -7.58 -3.14 -11.79
N ALA A 155 -7.22 -2.04 -11.11
CA ALA A 155 -6.01 -1.96 -10.31
C ALA A 155 -6.37 -1.62 -8.86
N LEU A 156 -5.92 -2.46 -7.92
CA LEU A 156 -6.20 -2.29 -6.51
C LEU A 156 -5.18 -3.02 -5.63
N GLY A 157 -5.18 -2.67 -4.35
CA GLY A 157 -4.32 -3.30 -3.35
C GLY A 157 -4.98 -4.51 -2.67
N ASP A 158 -4.15 -5.35 -2.07
CA ASP A 158 -4.58 -6.49 -1.28
C ASP A 158 -5.18 -6.07 0.10
N PRO A 159 -6.07 -6.90 0.68
CA PRO A 159 -6.49 -8.23 0.21
C PRO A 159 -7.56 -8.20 -0.91
N ALA A 160 -8.13 -7.02 -1.21
CA ALA A 160 -9.22 -6.91 -2.19
C ALA A 160 -8.83 -7.40 -3.59
N ALA A 161 -7.58 -7.17 -4.02
CA ALA A 161 -7.07 -7.65 -5.30
C ALA A 161 -7.06 -9.18 -5.38
N SER A 162 -6.49 -9.84 -4.37
CA SER A 162 -6.41 -11.31 -4.33
C SER A 162 -7.78 -11.95 -4.16
N ILE A 163 -8.67 -11.38 -3.35
CA ILE A 163 -10.07 -11.83 -3.23
C ILE A 163 -10.77 -11.74 -4.59
N ALA A 164 -10.64 -10.61 -5.29
CA ALA A 164 -11.26 -10.45 -6.60
C ALA A 164 -10.68 -11.43 -7.62
N ALA A 165 -9.37 -11.65 -7.61
CA ALA A 165 -8.70 -12.59 -8.50
C ALA A 165 -9.21 -14.03 -8.31
N GLU A 166 -9.31 -14.49 -7.07
CA GLU A 166 -9.82 -15.81 -6.74
C GLU A 166 -11.31 -15.95 -7.07
N GLN A 167 -12.13 -15.02 -6.60
CA GLN A 167 -13.58 -15.09 -6.73
C GLN A 167 -14.07 -15.04 -8.18
N TYR A 168 -13.40 -14.27 -9.03
CA TYR A 168 -13.83 -14.00 -10.41
C TYR A 168 -12.90 -14.61 -11.47
N GLY A 169 -11.89 -15.39 -11.07
CA GLY A 169 -10.95 -16.02 -12.00
C GLY A 169 -10.15 -15.02 -12.82
N LEU A 170 -9.69 -13.92 -12.17
CA LEU A 170 -8.93 -12.88 -12.85
C LEU A 170 -7.46 -13.26 -12.98
N THR A 171 -6.80 -12.70 -14.00
CA THR A 171 -5.36 -12.84 -14.22
C THR A 171 -4.66 -11.52 -13.94
N ALA A 172 -3.54 -11.57 -13.23
CA ALA A 172 -2.69 -10.42 -13.01
C ALA A 172 -1.83 -10.13 -14.24
N LEU A 173 -1.91 -8.89 -14.75
CA LEU A 173 -0.92 -8.34 -15.69
C LEU A 173 0.26 -7.73 -14.92
N ILE A 174 0.00 -7.28 -13.69
CA ILE A 174 0.99 -6.81 -12.73
C ILE A 174 0.64 -7.42 -11.39
N ASP A 175 1.63 -8.00 -10.73
CA ASP A 175 1.61 -8.35 -9.32
C ASP A 175 2.92 -7.85 -8.68
N THR A 176 2.83 -6.75 -7.94
CA THR A 176 4.03 -6.12 -7.36
C THR A 176 4.72 -6.98 -6.31
N ALA A 177 4.10 -8.07 -5.85
CA ALA A 177 4.72 -9.02 -4.94
C ALA A 177 5.66 -10.01 -5.65
N THR A 178 5.39 -10.31 -6.94
CA THR A 178 6.08 -11.39 -7.66
C THR A 178 6.82 -10.95 -8.92
N ASP A 179 6.39 -9.85 -9.53
CA ASP A 179 6.99 -9.38 -10.78
C ASP A 179 8.41 -8.87 -10.56
N PRO A 180 9.37 -9.27 -11.41
CA PRO A 180 10.80 -8.92 -11.25
C PRO A 180 11.06 -7.41 -11.14
N GLU A 181 10.22 -6.58 -11.77
CA GLU A 181 10.36 -5.12 -11.76
C GLU A 181 9.98 -4.49 -10.41
N TYR A 182 9.08 -5.13 -9.65
CA TYR A 182 8.47 -4.54 -8.45
C TYR A 182 8.74 -5.28 -7.15
N LYS A 183 9.03 -6.60 -7.21
CA LYS A 183 9.09 -7.48 -6.03
C LYS A 183 10.09 -7.06 -4.95
N ASP A 184 11.12 -6.33 -5.33
CA ASP A 184 12.16 -5.83 -4.44
C ASP A 184 11.98 -4.33 -4.10
N GLU A 185 10.94 -3.67 -4.68
CA GLU A 185 10.63 -2.27 -4.43
C GLU A 185 9.69 -2.13 -3.22
N TYR A 186 10.07 -1.29 -2.26
CA TYR A 186 9.20 -1.00 -1.11
C TYR A 186 7.99 -0.18 -1.55
N CYS A 187 6.80 -0.73 -1.33
CA CYS A 187 5.55 -0.03 -1.62
C CYS A 187 5.08 0.81 -0.43
N CYS A 188 5.40 0.37 0.79
CA CYS A 188 4.96 0.99 2.04
C CYS A 188 6.14 1.36 2.93
N ALA A 189 6.04 2.52 3.56
CA ALA A 189 7.03 3.01 4.52
C ALA A 189 6.36 3.57 5.78
N ALA A 190 7.01 3.39 6.92
CA ALA A 190 6.63 4.05 8.15
C ALA A 190 7.00 5.53 8.09
N PHE A 191 6.18 6.37 8.69
CA PHE A 191 6.45 7.80 8.80
C PHE A 191 6.17 8.32 10.21
N VAL A 192 6.80 9.43 10.51
CA VAL A 192 6.51 10.28 11.66
C VAL A 192 6.20 11.69 11.15
N THR A 193 5.42 12.46 11.89
CA THR A 193 5.25 13.89 11.55
C THR A 193 6.58 14.65 11.72
N SER A 194 6.78 15.71 10.92
CA SER A 194 7.96 16.58 11.04
C SER A 194 8.04 17.17 12.45
N LYS A 195 6.90 17.54 13.03
CA LYS A 195 6.78 18.02 14.41
C LYS A 195 7.35 17.01 15.41
N LEU A 196 6.91 15.73 15.37
CA LEU A 196 7.42 14.71 16.27
C LEU A 196 8.94 14.50 16.08
N ALA A 197 9.40 14.46 14.83
CA ALA A 197 10.83 14.28 14.54
C ALA A 197 11.72 15.42 15.09
N GLU A 198 11.21 16.64 15.15
CA GLU A 198 11.91 17.83 15.62
C GLU A 198 11.80 18.02 17.13
N GLU A 199 10.59 17.86 17.69
CA GLU A 199 10.34 18.09 19.11
C GLU A 199 10.73 16.88 19.98
N ASN A 200 10.58 15.65 19.48
CA ASN A 200 10.93 14.44 20.21
C ASN A 200 11.58 13.37 19.32
N PRO A 201 12.81 13.60 18.84
CA PRO A 201 13.51 12.65 17.96
C PRO A 201 13.75 11.27 18.61
N LYS A 202 13.77 11.20 19.94
CA LYS A 202 13.90 9.92 20.66
C LYS A 202 12.64 9.07 20.50
N ALA A 203 11.45 9.67 20.62
CA ALA A 203 10.20 8.97 20.39
C ALA A 203 10.03 8.55 18.92
N ALA A 204 10.44 9.40 17.96
CA ALA A 204 10.45 9.07 16.54
C ALA A 204 11.36 7.86 16.24
N ALA A 205 12.55 7.82 16.84
CA ALA A 205 13.47 6.69 16.71
C ALA A 205 12.94 5.41 17.39
N ALA A 206 12.31 5.54 18.56
CA ALA A 206 11.69 4.44 19.29
C ALA A 206 10.55 3.81 18.47
N PHE A 207 9.66 4.63 17.90
CA PHE A 207 8.61 4.19 16.98
C PHE A 207 9.20 3.39 15.80
N THR A 208 10.22 3.93 15.16
CA THR A 208 10.88 3.27 14.01
C THR A 208 11.44 1.90 14.38
N ARG A 209 12.13 1.78 15.54
CA ARG A 209 12.67 0.48 16.00
C ARG A 209 11.57 -0.54 16.29
N ALA A 210 10.50 -0.12 16.97
CA ALA A 210 9.36 -0.98 17.25
C ALA A 210 8.71 -1.52 15.96
N VAL A 211 8.51 -0.65 14.97
CA VAL A 211 7.97 -1.03 13.66
C VAL A 211 8.91 -1.97 12.91
N GLN A 212 10.22 -1.70 12.91
CA GLN A 212 11.19 -2.59 12.27
C GLN A 212 11.21 -3.98 12.93
N LYS A 213 11.17 -4.05 14.26
CA LYS A 213 11.06 -5.32 15.01
C LYS A 213 9.78 -6.07 14.62
N ALA A 214 8.66 -5.37 14.56
CA ALA A 214 7.38 -5.95 14.16
C ALA A 214 7.35 -6.40 12.70
N SER A 215 7.90 -5.61 11.77
CA SER A 215 8.02 -6.01 10.36
C SER A 215 8.80 -7.31 10.20
N GLN A 216 9.94 -7.42 10.87
CA GLN A 216 10.72 -8.65 10.85
C GLN A 216 9.95 -9.83 11.46
N TRP A 217 9.21 -9.59 12.55
CA TRP A 217 8.39 -10.63 13.16
C TRP A 217 7.28 -11.12 12.22
N VAL A 218 6.59 -10.20 11.50
CA VAL A 218 5.59 -10.54 10.47
C VAL A 218 6.22 -11.38 9.36
N GLN A 219 7.42 -11.02 8.90
CA GLN A 219 8.18 -11.80 7.90
C GLN A 219 8.40 -13.24 8.34
N ASP A 220 8.74 -13.43 9.61
CA ASP A 220 9.11 -14.73 10.16
C ASP A 220 7.89 -15.56 10.60
N ASN A 221 6.74 -14.91 10.82
CA ASN A 221 5.53 -15.52 11.40
C ASN A 221 4.23 -15.11 10.66
N PRO A 222 4.10 -15.33 9.35
CA PRO A 222 2.93 -14.87 8.58
C PRO A 222 1.62 -15.53 9.01
N ASP A 223 1.62 -16.82 9.36
CA ASP A 223 0.44 -17.55 9.82
C ASP A 223 -0.06 -17.02 11.17
N GLU A 224 0.86 -16.83 12.14
CA GLU A 224 0.52 -16.27 13.44
C GLU A 224 0.08 -14.80 13.32
N THR A 225 0.71 -14.03 12.43
CA THR A 225 0.28 -12.66 12.10
C THR A 225 -1.16 -12.64 11.64
N ALA A 226 -1.49 -13.44 10.63
CA ALA A 226 -2.84 -13.50 10.07
C ALA A 226 -3.89 -13.86 11.13
N LYS A 227 -3.58 -14.84 11.98
CA LYS A 227 -4.43 -15.24 13.10
C LYS A 227 -4.66 -14.09 14.08
N ILE A 228 -3.59 -13.44 14.55
CA ILE A 228 -3.70 -12.32 15.50
C ILE A 228 -4.56 -11.20 14.91
N ILE A 229 -4.25 -10.73 13.69
CA ILE A 229 -4.92 -9.56 13.12
C ILE A 229 -6.39 -9.81 12.75
N THR A 230 -6.78 -11.05 12.46
CA THR A 230 -8.18 -11.43 12.22
C THR A 230 -8.94 -11.68 13.53
N GLU A 231 -8.39 -12.41 14.48
CA GLU A 231 -9.01 -12.65 15.81
C GLU A 231 -9.22 -11.33 16.59
N LYS A 232 -8.28 -10.40 16.49
CA LYS A 232 -8.34 -9.06 17.10
C LYS A 232 -9.17 -8.06 16.29
N GLN A 233 -9.71 -8.49 15.15
CA GLN A 233 -10.56 -7.67 14.28
C GLN A 233 -9.89 -6.41 13.72
N TYR A 234 -8.55 -6.42 13.58
CA TYR A 234 -7.84 -5.38 12.84
C TYR A 234 -8.17 -5.39 11.35
N ILE A 235 -8.42 -6.58 10.82
CA ILE A 235 -8.92 -6.78 9.46
C ILE A 235 -10.06 -7.81 9.48
N SER A 236 -10.92 -7.74 8.48
CA SER A 236 -11.93 -8.76 8.21
C SER A 236 -11.41 -9.76 7.20
N GLY A 237 -11.71 -11.04 7.38
CA GLY A 237 -11.38 -12.08 6.42
C GLY A 237 -11.04 -13.41 7.05
N ASP A 238 -10.76 -14.39 6.23
CA ASP A 238 -10.27 -15.70 6.62
C ASP A 238 -8.77 -15.61 6.94
N ALA A 239 -8.35 -16.18 8.08
CA ALA A 239 -6.96 -16.08 8.53
C ALA A 239 -6.00 -16.84 7.62
N ASP A 240 -6.39 -18.03 7.12
CA ASP A 240 -5.53 -18.83 6.25
C ASP A 240 -5.31 -18.11 4.91
N PHE A 241 -6.38 -17.52 4.36
CA PHE A 241 -6.28 -16.72 3.15
C PHE A 241 -5.39 -15.47 3.35
N CYS A 242 -5.54 -14.77 4.47
CA CYS A 242 -4.68 -13.65 4.82
C CYS A 242 -3.21 -14.07 4.97
N ALA A 243 -2.95 -15.25 5.57
CA ALA A 243 -1.61 -15.80 5.70
C ALA A 243 -0.96 -16.08 4.34
N GLU A 244 -1.69 -16.65 3.39
CA GLU A 244 -1.17 -16.88 2.03
C GLU A 244 -0.78 -15.56 1.34
N ILE A 245 -1.57 -14.50 1.51
CA ILE A 245 -1.21 -13.18 0.96
C ILE A 245 0.05 -12.63 1.67
N LEU A 246 0.11 -12.68 3.01
CA LEU A 246 1.27 -12.20 3.76
C LEU A 246 2.56 -12.89 3.36
N LYS A 247 2.52 -14.19 3.04
CA LYS A 247 3.69 -14.97 2.55
C LYS A 247 4.21 -14.49 1.19
N THR A 248 3.40 -13.80 0.39
CA THR A 248 3.85 -13.24 -0.90
C THR A 248 4.63 -11.94 -0.74
N TYR A 249 4.46 -11.23 0.39
CA TYR A 249 5.14 -9.97 0.65
C TYR A 249 6.53 -10.21 1.26
N ASN A 250 7.41 -9.23 1.11
CA ASN A 250 8.68 -9.19 1.82
C ASN A 250 8.62 -8.09 2.89
N TYR A 251 8.45 -8.49 4.14
CA TYR A 251 8.36 -7.59 5.30
C TYR A 251 9.71 -7.27 5.95
N LYS A 252 10.83 -7.59 5.33
CA LYS A 252 12.15 -7.21 5.85
C LYS A 252 12.26 -5.68 5.86
N PRO A 253 12.38 -5.04 7.03
CA PRO A 253 12.42 -3.58 7.07
C PRO A 253 13.76 -3.05 6.52
N SER A 254 13.71 -1.94 5.78
CA SER A 254 14.92 -1.31 5.25
C SER A 254 14.76 0.20 5.12
N VAL A 255 15.62 0.94 5.79
CA VAL A 255 15.71 2.41 5.62
C VAL A 255 16.16 2.73 4.19
N GLN A 256 17.23 2.08 3.73
CA GLN A 256 17.78 2.31 2.40
C GLN A 256 16.78 1.90 1.30
N GLY A 257 16.14 0.73 1.44
CA GLY A 257 15.12 0.29 0.48
C GLY A 257 13.92 1.23 0.39
N GLY A 258 13.46 1.75 1.52
CA GLY A 258 12.41 2.76 1.53
C GLY A 258 12.83 4.08 0.87
N TYR A 259 14.07 4.51 1.07
CA TYR A 259 14.63 5.71 0.41
C TYR A 259 14.77 5.50 -1.11
N ASP A 260 15.29 4.36 -1.53
CA ASP A 260 15.48 4.05 -2.95
C ASP A 260 14.14 3.98 -3.68
N ALA A 261 13.13 3.34 -3.07
CA ALA A 261 11.78 3.30 -3.61
C ALA A 261 11.14 4.70 -3.71
N LEU A 262 11.31 5.55 -2.68
CA LEU A 262 10.82 6.94 -2.71
C LEU A 262 11.45 7.71 -3.87
N LYS A 263 12.77 7.59 -4.03
CA LYS A 263 13.52 8.25 -5.10
C LYS A 263 13.07 7.78 -6.47
N GLN A 264 12.98 6.46 -6.68
CA GLN A 264 12.56 5.87 -7.95
C GLN A 264 11.14 6.32 -8.32
N ASN A 265 10.18 6.24 -7.39
CA ASN A 265 8.82 6.69 -7.64
C ASN A 265 8.76 8.19 -8.00
N ALA A 266 9.57 9.03 -7.35
CA ALA A 266 9.63 10.45 -7.66
C ALA A 266 10.20 10.70 -9.07
N GLU A 267 11.25 9.98 -9.48
CA GLU A 267 11.87 10.11 -10.80
C GLU A 267 10.95 9.63 -11.95
N GLU A 268 10.12 8.61 -11.70
CA GLU A 268 9.24 8.04 -12.73
C GLU A 268 7.91 8.80 -12.90
N LEU A 269 7.54 9.64 -11.93
CA LEU A 269 6.30 10.42 -11.94
C LEU A 269 6.50 11.91 -12.32
N THR A 270 7.76 12.35 -12.47
CA THR A 270 8.12 13.69 -12.95
C THR A 270 8.46 13.67 -14.43
#